data_23652aab362bd87dcbbfbf96fdcdb46b
#
_entry.id   23652aab362bd87dcbbfbf96fdcdb46b
#
_cell.length_a   1.000
_cell.length_b   1.000
_cell.length_c   1.000
_cell.angle_alpha   90.00
_cell.angle_beta   90.00
_cell.angle_gamma   90.00
#
_symmetry.space_group_name_H-M   'P 1'
#
loop_
_entity.id
_entity.type
_entity.pdbx_description
1 polymer ?
#
loop_
_entity_poly.entity_id
_entity_poly.type
_entity_poly.pdbx_seq_one_letter_code
_entity_poly.pdbx_strand_id
1 'polypeptide(L)'
;MTYELAFLEVSLKEWGKLDRNIKSQFKKKLEERLETPRVTSAKLHGHEDRYKIKLRSIGYRLVYEVNDDVLIVLVVAVGKRERNAVYKAADTR
;
A
#
# COMPACT_ATOMS: atom_id res chain seq x y z
N MET A 1 -6.02 10.43 15.40
CA MET A 1 -7.19 10.16 14.56
C MET A 1 -6.85 9.08 13.55
N THR A 2 -7.70 8.06 13.41
CA THR A 2 -7.43 6.90 12.57
C THR A 2 -8.04 7.09 11.19
N TYR A 3 -7.25 6.80 10.16
CA TYR A 3 -7.73 6.79 8.79
C TYR A 3 -8.47 5.49 8.51
N GLU A 4 -9.35 5.49 7.54
CA GLU A 4 -10.05 4.27 7.11
C GLU A 4 -9.31 3.64 5.92
N LEU A 5 -9.29 2.31 5.88
CA LEU A 5 -8.63 1.57 4.80
C LEU A 5 -9.62 1.35 3.66
N ALA A 6 -9.18 1.65 2.45
CA ALA A 6 -9.96 1.39 1.25
C ALA A 6 -9.05 0.79 0.17
N PHE A 7 -9.66 0.18 -0.84
CA PHE A 7 -8.95 -0.43 -1.97
C PHE A 7 -9.59 0.03 -3.28
N LEU A 8 -8.75 0.21 -4.29
CA LEU A 8 -9.26 0.23 -5.66
C LEU A 8 -9.76 -1.17 -6.01
N GLU A 9 -10.69 -1.26 -6.94
CA GLU A 9 -11.21 -2.57 -7.37
C GLU A 9 -10.08 -3.50 -7.82
N VAL A 10 -9.15 -2.99 -8.62
CA VAL A 10 -8.03 -3.77 -9.13
C VAL A 10 -7.06 -4.18 -8.01
N SER A 11 -6.80 -3.29 -7.06
CA SER A 11 -5.90 -3.62 -5.95
C SER A 11 -6.55 -4.60 -4.97
N LEU A 12 -7.86 -4.57 -4.84
CA LEU A 12 -8.57 -5.54 -4.01
C LEU A 12 -8.45 -6.96 -4.60
N LYS A 13 -8.48 -7.07 -5.91
CA LYS A 13 -8.26 -8.35 -6.58
C LYS A 13 -6.83 -8.85 -6.37
N GLU A 14 -5.87 -7.96 -6.45
CA GLU A 14 -4.46 -8.31 -6.16
C GLU A 14 -4.29 -8.77 -4.73
N TRP A 15 -4.92 -8.06 -3.80
CA TRP A 15 -4.93 -8.43 -2.38
C TRP A 15 -5.50 -9.82 -2.17
N GLY A 16 -6.60 -10.13 -2.86
CA GLY A 16 -7.26 -11.43 -2.75
C GLY A 16 -6.39 -12.61 -3.18
N LYS A 17 -5.39 -12.37 -4.03
CA LYS A 17 -4.47 -13.42 -4.50
C LYS A 17 -3.33 -13.70 -3.53
N LEU A 18 -3.13 -12.86 -2.53
CA LEU A 18 -2.07 -13.05 -1.55
C LEU A 18 -2.43 -14.21 -0.61
N ASP A 19 -1.42 -14.98 -0.18
CA ASP A 19 -1.69 -16.00 0.81
C ASP A 19 -1.94 -15.36 2.19
N ARG A 20 -2.48 -16.15 3.11
CA ARG A 20 -2.88 -15.68 4.43
C ARG A 20 -1.74 -15.03 5.20
N ASN A 21 -0.56 -15.62 5.14
CA ASN A 21 0.60 -15.11 5.87
C ASN A 21 1.03 -13.74 5.37
N ILE A 22 1.03 -13.55 4.06
CA ILE A 22 1.40 -12.27 3.44
C ILE A 22 0.35 -11.21 3.78
N LYS A 23 -0.93 -11.55 3.68
CA LYS A 23 -2.01 -10.64 4.08
C LYS A 23 -1.88 -10.20 5.53
N SER A 24 -1.58 -11.14 6.41
CA SER A 24 -1.43 -10.88 7.84
C SER A 24 -0.30 -9.88 8.11
N GLN A 25 0.82 -10.05 7.44
CA GLN A 25 1.95 -9.13 7.59
C GLN A 25 1.64 -7.74 7.07
N PHE A 26 0.99 -7.63 5.91
CA PHE A 26 0.55 -6.33 5.39
C PHE A 26 -0.50 -5.68 6.29
N LYS A 27 -1.45 -6.45 6.78
CA LYS A 27 -2.49 -5.93 7.69
C LYS A 27 -1.88 -5.27 8.91
N LYS A 28 -0.91 -5.92 9.51
CA LYS A 28 -0.23 -5.39 10.69
C LYS A 28 0.43 -4.04 10.39
N LYS A 29 1.10 -3.95 9.26
CA LYS A 29 1.74 -2.70 8.84
C LYS A 29 0.73 -1.64 8.44
N LEU A 30 -0.35 -2.03 7.80
CA LEU A 30 -1.43 -1.10 7.44
C LEU A 30 -2.10 -0.51 8.68
N GLU A 31 -2.29 -1.29 9.72
CA GLU A 31 -2.83 -0.78 10.98
C GLU A 31 -1.99 0.37 11.53
N GLU A 32 -0.67 0.22 11.49
CA GLU A 32 0.24 1.29 11.90
C GLU A 32 0.10 2.52 11.00
N ARG A 33 -0.02 2.30 9.69
CA ARG A 33 -0.14 3.39 8.72
C ARG A 33 -1.49 4.10 8.78
N LEU A 34 -2.53 3.44 9.29
CA LEU A 34 -3.81 4.12 9.50
C LEU A 34 -3.74 5.15 10.62
N GLU A 35 -2.83 4.97 11.57
CA GLU A 35 -2.60 5.96 12.62
C GLU A 35 -1.70 7.10 12.13
N THR A 36 -0.64 6.77 11.42
CA THR A 36 0.35 7.74 10.92
C THR A 36 0.73 7.40 9.47
N PRO A 37 -0.14 7.74 8.49
CA PRO A 37 0.09 7.28 7.12
C PRO A 37 1.21 7.99 6.38
N ARG A 38 1.57 9.21 6.78
CA ARG A 38 2.60 9.99 6.08
C ARG A 38 3.98 9.72 6.65
N VAL A 39 4.51 8.55 6.33
CA VAL A 39 5.85 8.12 6.75
C VAL A 39 6.86 8.61 5.72
N THR A 40 7.59 9.66 6.05
CA THR A 40 8.50 10.34 5.11
C THR A 40 9.49 9.39 4.43
N SER A 41 10.07 8.46 5.18
CA SER A 41 11.04 7.50 4.65
C SER A 41 10.44 6.52 3.65
N ALA A 42 9.11 6.40 3.64
CA ALA A 42 8.38 5.47 2.77
C ALA A 42 7.69 6.17 1.60
N LYS A 43 7.88 7.48 1.46
CA LYS A 43 7.23 8.26 0.40
C LYS A 43 7.73 7.83 -0.97
N LEU A 44 6.80 7.67 -1.93
CA LEU A 44 7.16 7.38 -3.31
C LEU A 44 7.69 8.62 -3.99
N HIS A 45 8.82 8.46 -4.68
CA HIS A 45 9.40 9.53 -5.46
C HIS A 45 8.44 9.97 -6.57
N GLY A 46 8.26 11.29 -6.70
CA GLY A 46 7.38 11.84 -7.73
C GLY A 46 5.90 11.89 -7.37
N HIS A 47 5.53 11.49 -6.15
CA HIS A 47 4.15 11.52 -5.68
C HIS A 47 4.07 12.21 -4.33
N GLU A 48 3.12 13.13 -4.18
CA GLU A 48 2.97 13.86 -2.92
C GLU A 48 2.27 13.04 -1.83
N ASP A 49 1.32 12.19 -2.24
CA ASP A 49 0.43 11.50 -1.30
C ASP A 49 0.58 9.99 -1.30
N ARG A 50 1.54 9.46 -2.03
CA ARG A 50 1.72 8.01 -2.14
C ARG A 50 2.92 7.51 -1.37
N TYR A 51 2.73 6.36 -0.72
CA TYR A 51 3.72 5.74 0.15
C TYR A 51 3.77 4.25 -0.12
N LYS A 52 4.86 3.62 0.28
CA LYS A 52 5.08 2.20 0.07
C LYS A 52 5.23 1.45 1.38
N ILE A 53 4.86 0.18 1.37
CA ILE A 53 5.17 -0.77 2.43
C ILE A 53 5.94 -1.92 1.79
N LYS A 54 7.09 -2.26 2.37
CA LYS A 54 7.93 -3.33 1.88
C LYS A 54 7.94 -4.49 2.87
N LEU A 55 7.65 -5.69 2.38
CA LEU A 55 7.90 -6.93 3.11
C LEU A 55 9.19 -7.52 2.53
N ARG A 56 10.32 -7.03 3.01
CA ARG A 56 11.62 -7.28 2.39
C ARG A 56 12.01 -8.77 2.33
N SER A 57 11.75 -9.51 3.39
CA SER A 57 12.16 -10.92 3.46
C SER A 57 11.44 -11.80 2.46
N ILE A 58 10.23 -11.46 2.09
CA ILE A 58 9.42 -12.25 1.15
C ILE A 58 9.22 -11.56 -0.19
N GLY A 59 9.78 -10.37 -0.35
CA GLY A 59 9.78 -9.70 -1.65
C GLY A 59 8.44 -9.17 -2.12
N TYR A 60 7.58 -8.73 -1.21
CA TYR A 60 6.30 -8.13 -1.58
C TYR A 60 6.30 -6.64 -1.33
N ARG A 61 5.50 -5.91 -2.10
CA ARG A 61 5.38 -4.45 -2.04
C ARG A 61 3.92 -4.05 -2.10
N LEU A 62 3.58 -2.96 -1.41
CA LEU A 62 2.25 -2.37 -1.45
C LEU A 62 2.40 -0.86 -1.57
N VAL A 63 1.57 -0.24 -2.39
CA VAL A 63 1.51 1.22 -2.55
C VAL A 63 0.14 1.69 -2.10
N TYR A 64 0.11 2.73 -1.26
CA TYR A 64 -1.14 3.35 -0.83
C TYR A 64 -1.08 4.85 -1.05
N GLU A 65 -2.25 5.46 -1.12
CA GLU A 65 -2.40 6.90 -1.27
C GLU A 65 -3.17 7.45 -0.07
N VAL A 66 -2.72 8.58 0.44
CA VAL A 66 -3.34 9.23 1.60
C VAL A 66 -4.26 10.34 1.12
N ASN A 67 -5.49 10.34 1.61
CA ASN A 67 -6.44 11.42 1.38
C ASN A 67 -6.87 11.99 2.73
N ASP A 68 -6.35 13.18 3.05
CA ASP A 68 -6.62 13.82 4.34
C ASP A 68 -8.01 14.44 4.42
N ASP A 69 -8.62 14.77 3.28
CA ASP A 69 -9.94 15.40 3.26
C ASP A 69 -11.02 14.45 3.78
N VAL A 70 -10.90 13.18 3.44
CA VAL A 70 -11.86 12.16 3.87
C VAL A 70 -11.25 11.12 4.81
N LEU A 71 -10.01 11.31 5.22
CA LEU A 71 -9.27 10.43 6.14
C LEU A 71 -9.25 8.97 5.65
N ILE A 72 -8.83 8.79 4.41
CA ILE A 72 -8.72 7.47 3.80
C ILE A 72 -7.28 7.15 3.41
N VAL A 73 -6.88 5.91 3.68
CA VAL A 73 -5.67 5.30 3.14
C VAL A 73 -6.15 4.32 2.06
N LEU A 74 -5.89 4.66 0.81
CA LEU A 74 -6.34 3.89 -0.34
C LEU A 74 -5.22 3.01 -0.87
N VAL A 75 -5.40 1.69 -0.84
CA VAL A 75 -4.43 0.78 -1.43
C VAL A 75 -4.55 0.84 -2.95
N VAL A 76 -3.47 1.22 -3.61
CA VAL A 76 -3.42 1.44 -5.06
C VAL A 76 -2.93 0.21 -5.80
N ALA A 77 -1.92 -0.47 -5.25
CA ALA A 77 -1.34 -1.66 -5.87
C ALA A 77 -0.64 -2.52 -4.82
N VAL A 78 -0.66 -3.83 -5.01
CA VAL A 78 0.06 -4.77 -4.16
C VAL A 78 0.48 -5.99 -4.96
N GLY A 79 1.68 -6.50 -4.69
CA GLY A 79 2.18 -7.69 -5.40
C GLY A 79 3.64 -7.97 -5.10
N LYS A 80 4.19 -8.92 -5.83
CA LYS A 80 5.60 -9.30 -5.71
C LYS A 80 6.50 -8.20 -6.27
N ARG A 81 7.69 -8.11 -5.68
CA ARG A 81 8.74 -7.24 -6.16
C ARG A 81 9.40 -7.90 -7.38
N GLU A 82 8.90 -7.62 -8.56
CA GLU A 82 9.50 -8.09 -9.80
C GLU A 82 9.64 -6.90 -10.75
N ARG A 83 10.88 -6.48 -11.04
CA ARG A 83 11.18 -5.39 -11.97
C ARG A 83 10.35 -4.13 -11.70
N ASN A 84 10.13 -3.81 -10.43
CA ASN A 84 9.30 -2.66 -10.02
C ASN A 84 7.85 -2.74 -10.53
N ALA A 85 7.32 -3.94 -10.75
CA ALA A 85 5.99 -4.13 -11.31
C ALA A 85 4.89 -3.43 -10.49
N VAL A 86 4.97 -3.49 -9.16
CA VAL A 86 3.97 -2.86 -8.29
C VAL A 86 3.98 -1.34 -8.46
N TYR A 87 5.16 -0.74 -8.53
CA TYR A 87 5.29 0.71 -8.71
C TYR A 87 4.82 1.15 -10.08
N LYS A 88 5.09 0.38 -11.11
CA LYS A 88 4.61 0.66 -12.47
C LYS A 88 3.09 0.56 -12.54
N ALA A 89 2.51 -0.46 -11.90
CA ALA A 89 1.07 -0.61 -11.83
C ALA A 89 0.43 0.58 -11.10
N ALA A 90 1.02 1.00 -9.98
CA ALA A 90 0.53 2.15 -9.23
C ALA A 90 0.55 3.43 -10.08
N ASP A 91 1.60 3.62 -10.89
CA ASP A 91 1.72 4.82 -11.72
C ASP A 91 0.60 4.95 -12.77
N THR A 92 -0.01 3.84 -13.17
CA THR A 92 -1.12 3.84 -14.13
C THR A 92 -2.48 3.95 -13.45
N ARG A 93 -2.51 4.01 -12.14
CA ARG A 93 -3.73 4.05 -11.33
C ARG A 93 -3.80 5.34 -10.54
#